data_ddce16d1f05e134bc151eac7f3545597
#
_entry.id   ddce16d1f05e134bc151eac7f3545597
#
_cell.length_a   1.000
_cell.length_b   1.000
_cell.length_c   1.000
_cell.angle_alpha   90.00
_cell.angle_beta   90.00
_cell.angle_gamma   90.00
#
_symmetry.space_group_name_H-M   'P 1'
#
loop_
_entity.id
_entity.type
_entity.pdbx_description
1 polymer ?
#
loop_
_entity_poly.entity_id
_entity_poly.type
_entity_poly.pdbx_seq_one_letter_code
_entity_poly.pdbx_strand_id
1 'polypeptide(L)'
;NKKADEFAKYRQQVLNAITGSRLIPEGDLMPLDPVDLLKERHVIIMDISSGKNTWSQKHLVVAQVLRRIFGEALENRRFGCVVVLEEAMYYAPQRGVFDLGDKDVRGKLLGVVKEIATNGGRNGVGLWIVTQRLATVDKTVVTQCANNIICHSLEDLDRQRLAEIVGEEFSRLIGDLPQGEAIVKGTALK
;
A
#
# COMPACT_ATOMS: atom_id res chain seq x y z
N ASN A 1 -29.40 18.90 9.45
CA ASN A 1 -28.03 19.18 9.97
C ASN A 1 -27.00 18.65 8.97
N LYS A 2 -26.39 19.57 8.20
CA LYS A 2 -25.55 19.27 7.02
C LYS A 2 -24.49 18.18 7.28
N LYS A 3 -23.89 18.16 8.48
CA LYS A 3 -22.89 17.13 8.87
C LYS A 3 -23.52 15.74 9.11
N ALA A 4 -24.74 15.69 9.63
CA ALA A 4 -25.44 14.41 9.83
C ALA A 4 -25.85 13.79 8.49
N ASP A 5 -26.29 14.63 7.55
CA ASP A 5 -26.67 14.18 6.21
C ASP A 5 -25.46 13.71 5.39
N GLU A 6 -24.31 14.38 5.51
CA GLU A 6 -23.05 13.94 4.91
C GLU A 6 -22.58 12.61 5.49
N PHE A 7 -22.69 12.43 6.81
CA PHE A 7 -22.33 11.19 7.48
C PHE A 7 -23.25 10.03 7.08
N ALA A 8 -24.57 10.29 6.99
CA ALA A 8 -25.55 9.29 6.53
C ALA A 8 -25.29 8.87 5.08
N LYS A 9 -25.01 9.85 4.20
CA LYS A 9 -24.64 9.59 2.80
C LYS A 9 -23.35 8.77 2.69
N TYR A 10 -22.34 9.12 3.48
CA TYR A 10 -21.08 8.39 3.51
C TYR A 10 -21.24 6.95 4.03
N ARG A 11 -22.00 6.78 5.12
CA ARG A 11 -22.35 5.45 5.64
C ARG A 11 -23.07 4.59 4.59
N GLN A 12 -24.01 5.18 3.83
CA GLN A 12 -24.72 4.45 2.79
C GLN A 12 -23.81 4.09 1.63
N GLN A 13 -22.86 4.95 1.23
CA GLN A 13 -21.87 4.63 0.22
C GLN A 13 -20.97 3.47 0.66
N VAL A 14 -20.53 3.48 1.92
CA VAL A 14 -19.74 2.38 2.49
C VAL A 14 -20.54 1.08 2.52
N LEU A 15 -21.79 1.13 3.00
CA LEU A 15 -22.68 -0.04 3.00
C LEU A 15 -22.91 -0.57 1.59
N ASN A 16 -23.20 0.28 0.62
CA ASN A 16 -23.40 -0.12 -0.78
C ASN A 16 -22.12 -0.70 -1.41
N ALA A 17 -20.95 -0.13 -1.09
CA ALA A 17 -19.68 -0.67 -1.54
C ALA A 17 -19.38 -2.05 -0.93
N ILE A 18 -19.76 -2.25 0.33
CA ILE A 18 -19.59 -3.52 1.03
C ILE A 18 -20.59 -4.57 0.55
N THR A 19 -21.89 -4.22 0.46
CA THR A 19 -22.95 -5.16 0.05
C THR A 19 -22.97 -5.44 -1.46
N GLY A 20 -22.53 -4.49 -2.28
CA GLY A 20 -22.39 -4.69 -3.73
C GLY A 20 -21.08 -5.41 -4.12
N SER A 21 -20.13 -5.50 -3.20
CA SER A 21 -18.93 -6.32 -3.36
C SER A 21 -19.24 -7.74 -2.87
N ARG A 22 -19.00 -8.75 -3.69
CA ARG A 22 -19.00 -10.15 -3.23
C ARG A 22 -17.85 -10.46 -2.24
N LEU A 23 -17.30 -9.42 -1.60
CA LEU A 23 -16.31 -9.52 -0.52
C LEU A 23 -16.95 -9.92 0.81
N ILE A 24 -18.28 -9.75 0.92
CA ILE A 24 -19.07 -10.36 2.00
C ILE A 24 -19.84 -11.51 1.36
N PRO A 25 -19.54 -12.75 1.69
CA PRO A 25 -20.34 -13.90 1.24
C PRO A 25 -21.77 -13.74 1.75
N GLU A 26 -22.76 -14.08 0.92
CA GLU A 26 -24.14 -14.23 1.36
C GLU A 26 -24.18 -15.44 2.32
N GLY A 27 -24.45 -15.21 3.60
CA GLY A 27 -24.57 -16.24 4.64
C GLY A 27 -23.96 -15.81 5.98
N ASP A 28 -24.08 -16.68 6.98
CA ASP A 28 -23.58 -16.50 8.35
C ASP A 28 -22.02 -16.55 8.49
N LEU A 29 -21.29 -16.10 7.48
CA LEU A 29 -19.84 -16.07 7.56
C LEU A 29 -19.40 -14.88 8.42
N MET A 30 -18.74 -15.20 9.51
CA MET A 30 -18.09 -14.23 10.38
C MET A 30 -17.12 -13.38 9.56
N PRO A 31 -17.11 -12.05 9.73
CA PRO A 31 -16.11 -11.21 9.08
C PRO A 31 -14.71 -11.64 9.54
N LEU A 32 -13.85 -11.95 8.58
CA LEU A 32 -12.47 -12.32 8.87
C LEU A 32 -11.72 -11.08 9.39
N ASP A 33 -11.25 -11.11 10.64
CA ASP A 33 -10.36 -10.09 11.17
C ASP A 33 -8.92 -10.38 10.68
N PRO A 34 -8.29 -9.46 9.93
CA PRO A 34 -6.94 -9.66 9.43
C PRO A 34 -5.91 -9.84 10.55
N VAL A 35 -6.15 -9.28 11.73
CA VAL A 35 -5.26 -9.43 12.89
C VAL A 35 -5.34 -10.82 13.47
N ASP A 36 -6.53 -11.38 13.62
CA ASP A 36 -6.70 -12.74 14.12
C ASP A 36 -6.11 -13.75 13.15
N LEU A 37 -6.31 -13.55 11.85
CA LEU A 37 -5.65 -14.36 10.83
C LEU A 37 -4.12 -14.27 10.91
N LEU A 38 -3.54 -13.07 11.13
CA LEU A 38 -2.09 -12.91 11.29
C LEU A 38 -1.55 -13.57 12.56
N LYS A 39 -2.34 -13.65 13.63
CA LYS A 39 -1.96 -14.37 14.86
C LYS A 39 -1.97 -15.89 14.64
N GLU A 40 -2.85 -16.40 13.80
CA GLU A 40 -3.00 -17.82 13.51
C GLU A 40 -2.11 -18.31 12.35
N ARG A 41 -1.80 -17.43 11.41
CA ARG A 41 -1.09 -17.75 10.16
C ARG A 41 0.16 -16.89 10.04
N HIS A 42 1.23 -17.47 9.53
CA HIS A 42 2.47 -16.74 9.31
C HIS A 42 2.44 -15.84 8.07
N VAL A 43 1.64 -16.19 7.07
CA VAL A 43 1.50 -15.44 5.81
C VAL A 43 0.03 -15.39 5.41
N ILE A 44 -0.44 -14.20 5.04
CA ILE A 44 -1.76 -13.97 4.46
C ILE A 44 -1.58 -13.30 3.12
N ILE A 45 -2.19 -13.86 2.09
CA ILE A 45 -2.24 -13.28 0.75
C ILE A 45 -3.67 -12.80 0.51
N MET A 46 -3.82 -11.50 0.28
CA MET A 46 -5.09 -10.90 -0.10
C MET A 46 -5.08 -10.59 -1.59
N ASP A 47 -5.70 -11.45 -2.38
CA ASP A 47 -5.87 -11.22 -3.82
C ASP A 47 -7.11 -10.35 -4.08
N ILE A 48 -6.86 -9.16 -4.62
CA ILE A 48 -7.90 -8.20 -5.02
C ILE A 48 -7.92 -7.96 -6.53
N SER A 49 -7.30 -8.84 -7.32
CA SER A 49 -7.21 -8.73 -8.77
C SER A 49 -8.55 -8.83 -9.49
N SER A 50 -9.57 -9.42 -8.83
CA SER A 50 -10.90 -9.66 -9.43
C SER A 50 -11.45 -8.44 -10.18
N GLY A 51 -11.77 -8.63 -11.47
CA GLY A 51 -12.39 -7.61 -12.32
C GLY A 51 -13.82 -7.25 -11.93
N LYS A 52 -14.44 -7.97 -10.99
CA LYS A 52 -15.81 -7.73 -10.50
C LYS A 52 -15.91 -6.54 -9.53
N ASN A 53 -14.80 -6.15 -8.91
CA ASN A 53 -14.74 -5.07 -7.95
C ASN A 53 -14.24 -3.78 -8.59
N THR A 54 -14.88 -2.66 -8.28
CA THR A 54 -14.40 -1.33 -8.67
C THR A 54 -13.13 -0.96 -7.90
N TRP A 55 -12.34 -0.03 -8.44
CA TRP A 55 -11.16 0.47 -7.73
C TRP A 55 -11.50 1.11 -6.38
N SER A 56 -12.64 1.79 -6.27
CA SER A 56 -13.09 2.35 -4.99
C SER A 56 -13.33 1.26 -3.94
N GLN A 57 -13.93 0.14 -4.33
CA GLN A 57 -14.15 -1.00 -3.44
C GLN A 57 -12.81 -1.63 -3.01
N LYS A 58 -11.90 -1.86 -3.95
CA LYS A 58 -10.55 -2.38 -3.68
C LYS A 58 -9.80 -1.48 -2.70
N HIS A 59 -9.76 -0.17 -2.96
CA HIS A 59 -9.10 0.81 -2.09
C HIS A 59 -9.72 0.85 -0.69
N LEU A 60 -11.04 0.76 -0.58
CA LEU A 60 -11.73 0.75 0.71
C LEU A 60 -11.34 -0.45 1.55
N VAL A 61 -11.36 -1.64 0.96
CA VAL A 61 -10.98 -2.90 1.64
C VAL A 61 -9.54 -2.85 2.10
N VAL A 62 -8.62 -2.48 1.22
CA VAL A 62 -7.19 -2.36 1.59
C VAL A 62 -6.99 -1.34 2.70
N ALA A 63 -7.65 -0.18 2.61
CA ALA A 63 -7.56 0.85 3.65
C ALA A 63 -8.06 0.34 5.03
N GLN A 64 -9.13 -0.44 5.06
CA GLN A 64 -9.67 -1.00 6.30
C GLN A 64 -8.74 -2.06 6.89
N VAL A 65 -8.23 -2.98 6.05
CA VAL A 65 -7.28 -4.00 6.49
C VAL A 65 -6.02 -3.36 7.07
N LEU A 66 -5.44 -2.39 6.37
CA LEU A 66 -4.25 -1.69 6.84
C LEU A 66 -4.50 -0.91 8.14
N ARG A 67 -5.65 -0.26 8.27
CA ARG A 67 -6.03 0.44 9.52
C ARG A 67 -6.20 -0.52 10.68
N ARG A 68 -6.82 -1.69 10.45
CA ARG A 68 -7.01 -2.69 11.50
C ARG A 68 -5.69 -3.26 11.98
N ILE A 69 -4.77 -3.58 11.05
CA ILE A 69 -3.42 -4.05 11.34
C ILE A 69 -2.64 -2.98 12.12
N PHE A 70 -2.63 -1.76 11.62
CA PHE A 70 -1.86 -0.69 12.26
C PHE A 70 -2.46 -0.27 13.61
N GLY A 71 -3.78 -0.27 13.74
CA GLY A 71 -4.48 -0.05 15.02
C GLY A 71 -4.04 -1.06 16.09
N GLU A 72 -4.01 -2.36 15.75
CA GLU A 72 -3.51 -3.39 16.66
C GLU A 72 -2.06 -3.13 17.08
N ALA A 73 -1.21 -2.74 16.14
CA ALA A 73 0.19 -2.47 16.43
C ALA A 73 0.39 -1.26 17.37
N LEU A 74 -0.50 -0.27 17.32
CA LEU A 74 -0.47 0.88 18.23
C LEU A 74 -0.88 0.49 19.67
N GLU A 75 -1.83 -0.44 19.80
CA GLU A 75 -2.36 -0.89 21.08
C GLU A 75 -1.53 -2.02 21.71
N ASN A 76 -0.95 -2.88 20.87
CA ASN A 76 -0.24 -4.09 21.31
C ASN A 76 1.20 -4.11 20.81
N ARG A 77 2.14 -3.70 21.67
CA ARG A 77 3.58 -3.64 21.34
C ARG A 77 4.23 -5.00 21.03
N ARG A 78 3.55 -6.12 21.33
CA ARG A 78 4.03 -7.46 20.98
C ARG A 78 3.57 -7.90 19.60
N PHE A 79 2.62 -7.19 19.01
CA PHE A 79 2.18 -7.44 17.64
C PHE A 79 3.21 -6.88 16.66
N GLY A 80 3.52 -7.65 15.64
CA GLY A 80 4.42 -7.22 14.58
C GLY A 80 4.16 -7.99 13.29
N CYS A 81 4.24 -7.30 12.17
CA CYS A 81 4.10 -7.90 10.85
C CYS A 81 4.81 -7.08 9.78
N VAL A 82 4.93 -7.66 8.59
CA VAL A 82 5.36 -6.94 7.38
C VAL A 82 4.19 -6.91 6.43
N VAL A 83 3.83 -5.71 5.99
CA VAL A 83 2.87 -5.48 4.92
C VAL A 83 3.63 -5.35 3.61
N VAL A 84 3.26 -6.15 2.62
CA VAL A 84 3.80 -6.07 1.26
C VAL A 84 2.71 -5.53 0.33
N LEU A 85 2.97 -4.41 -0.32
CA LEU A 85 2.10 -3.83 -1.35
C LEU A 85 2.73 -4.07 -2.72
N GLU A 86 2.24 -5.08 -3.41
CA GLU A 86 2.63 -5.35 -4.79
C GLU A 86 1.89 -4.39 -5.73
N GLU A 87 2.60 -3.88 -6.75
CA GLU A 87 2.14 -2.79 -7.62
C GLU A 87 1.67 -1.57 -6.80
N ALA A 88 2.55 -1.12 -5.92
CA ALA A 88 2.27 -0.06 -4.94
C ALA A 88 1.69 1.23 -5.53
N MET A 89 1.88 1.48 -6.82
CA MET A 89 1.30 2.61 -7.54
C MET A 89 -0.24 2.65 -7.48
N TYR A 90 -0.89 1.49 -7.31
CA TYR A 90 -2.35 1.44 -7.19
C TYR A 90 -2.85 1.82 -5.79
N TYR A 91 -2.01 1.70 -4.75
CA TYR A 91 -2.37 1.93 -3.35
C TYR A 91 -1.79 3.22 -2.79
N ALA A 92 -0.66 3.64 -3.33
CA ALA A 92 0.02 4.88 -2.95
C ALA A 92 0.43 5.70 -4.19
N PRO A 93 -0.53 6.10 -5.06
CA PRO A 93 -0.20 6.79 -6.29
C PRO A 93 0.35 8.19 -6.03
N GLN A 94 1.31 8.60 -6.86
CA GLN A 94 1.72 9.99 -6.98
C GLN A 94 0.54 10.83 -7.47
N ARG A 95 0.35 12.01 -6.88
CA ARG A 95 -0.76 12.90 -7.23
C ARG A 95 -0.77 13.23 -8.72
N GLY A 96 -1.93 13.06 -9.37
CA GLY A 96 -2.13 13.39 -10.80
C GLY A 96 -1.67 12.31 -11.78
N VAL A 97 -1.13 11.17 -11.31
CA VAL A 97 -0.64 10.10 -12.19
C VAL A 97 -1.70 9.06 -12.47
N PHE A 98 -2.47 8.66 -11.46
CA PHE A 98 -3.57 7.69 -11.60
C PHE A 98 -4.85 8.25 -11.01
N ASP A 99 -5.92 8.22 -11.80
CA ASP A 99 -7.26 8.66 -11.36
C ASP A 99 -8.21 7.47 -11.27
N LEU A 100 -7.81 6.45 -10.51
CA LEU A 100 -8.55 5.22 -10.32
C LEU A 100 -9.46 5.32 -9.09
N GLY A 101 -10.75 5.04 -9.30
CA GLY A 101 -11.75 5.02 -8.26
C GLY A 101 -12.09 6.41 -7.68
N ASP A 102 -12.80 6.39 -6.56
CA ASP A 102 -13.20 7.61 -5.85
C ASP A 102 -12.00 8.31 -5.21
N LYS A 103 -11.91 9.63 -5.41
CA LYS A 103 -10.78 10.45 -4.93
C LYS A 103 -10.64 10.44 -3.40
N ASP A 104 -11.76 10.49 -2.69
CA ASP A 104 -11.74 10.56 -1.23
C ASP A 104 -11.35 9.22 -0.62
N VAL A 105 -11.83 8.12 -1.21
CA VAL A 105 -11.45 6.75 -0.79
C VAL A 105 -9.98 6.52 -1.05
N ARG A 106 -9.47 6.88 -2.23
CA ARG A 106 -8.05 6.80 -2.59
C ARG A 106 -7.20 7.66 -1.66
N GLY A 107 -7.63 8.88 -1.35
CA GLY A 107 -6.94 9.78 -0.43
C GLY A 107 -6.83 9.20 0.99
N LYS A 108 -7.88 8.52 1.46
CA LYS A 108 -7.88 7.83 2.76
C LYS A 108 -6.91 6.65 2.77
N LEU A 109 -6.88 5.84 1.71
CA LEU A 109 -5.92 4.75 1.57
C LEU A 109 -4.49 5.27 1.57
N LEU A 110 -4.19 6.27 0.74
CA LEU A 110 -2.87 6.90 0.69
C LEU A 110 -2.46 7.45 2.06
N GLY A 111 -3.39 8.05 2.82
CA GLY A 111 -3.15 8.52 4.17
C GLY A 111 -2.68 7.40 5.11
N VAL A 112 -3.35 6.26 5.09
CA VAL A 112 -2.97 5.08 5.91
C VAL A 112 -1.62 4.52 5.48
N VAL A 113 -1.36 4.40 4.17
CA VAL A 113 -0.05 3.92 3.69
C VAL A 113 1.08 4.87 4.11
N LYS A 114 0.88 6.19 4.02
CA LYS A 114 1.85 7.19 4.52
C LYS A 114 2.09 7.07 6.02
N GLU A 115 1.04 6.85 6.79
CA GLU A 115 1.14 6.69 8.23
C GLU A 115 1.97 5.45 8.60
N ILE A 116 1.72 4.33 7.94
CA ILE A 116 2.52 3.11 8.12
C ILE A 116 3.96 3.33 7.65
N ALA A 117 4.19 3.96 6.50
CA ALA A 117 5.53 4.26 6.01
C ALA A 117 6.34 5.09 6.99
N THR A 118 5.70 6.07 7.64
CA THR A 118 6.37 7.00 8.56
C THR A 118 6.52 6.44 9.98
N ASN A 119 5.50 5.76 10.47
CA ASN A 119 5.39 5.37 11.87
C ASN A 119 5.39 3.86 12.11
N GLY A 120 5.21 3.04 11.05
CA GLY A 120 5.05 1.59 11.15
C GLY A 120 6.24 0.93 11.82
N GLY A 121 7.45 1.24 11.41
CA GLY A 121 8.66 0.59 11.91
C GLY A 121 8.83 0.67 13.43
N ARG A 122 8.54 1.83 14.05
CA ARG A 122 8.59 2.01 15.51
C ARG A 122 7.47 1.27 16.25
N ASN A 123 6.41 0.90 15.55
CA ASN A 123 5.25 0.20 16.10
C ASN A 123 5.18 -1.28 15.66
N GLY A 124 6.27 -1.82 15.11
CA GLY A 124 6.35 -3.23 14.73
C GLY A 124 5.72 -3.57 13.38
N VAL A 125 5.31 -2.60 12.58
CA VAL A 125 4.79 -2.81 11.22
C VAL A 125 5.80 -2.37 10.19
N GLY A 126 6.43 -3.34 9.50
CA GLY A 126 7.26 -3.09 8.33
C GLY A 126 6.41 -2.85 7.10
N LEU A 127 6.85 -1.98 6.21
CA LEU A 127 6.23 -1.77 4.90
C LEU A 127 7.22 -2.07 3.78
N TRP A 128 6.84 -2.99 2.90
CA TRP A 128 7.53 -3.24 1.63
C TRP A 128 6.64 -2.77 0.49
N ILE A 129 7.19 -1.95 -0.37
CA ILE A 129 6.55 -1.55 -1.62
C ILE A 129 7.29 -2.20 -2.79
N VAL A 130 6.52 -2.87 -3.65
CA VAL A 130 7.01 -3.45 -4.89
C VAL A 130 6.34 -2.72 -6.04
N THR A 131 7.11 -2.23 -6.99
CA THR A 131 6.56 -1.50 -8.13
C THR A 131 7.50 -1.58 -9.33
N GLN A 132 6.93 -1.63 -10.51
CA GLN A 132 7.66 -1.52 -11.77
C GLN A 132 7.87 -0.05 -12.17
N ARG A 133 7.10 0.88 -11.60
CA ARG A 133 7.12 2.30 -11.97
C ARG A 133 7.22 3.19 -10.74
N LEU A 134 8.45 3.42 -10.30
CA LEU A 134 8.75 4.18 -9.07
C LEU A 134 8.25 5.62 -9.13
N ALA A 135 8.35 6.27 -10.30
CA ALA A 135 7.90 7.65 -10.49
C ALA A 135 6.40 7.84 -10.25
N THR A 136 5.63 6.76 -10.35
CA THR A 136 4.17 6.78 -10.16
C THR A 136 3.74 6.56 -8.70
N VAL A 137 4.68 6.19 -7.82
CA VAL A 137 4.42 6.03 -6.38
C VAL A 137 4.65 7.34 -5.65
N ASP A 138 3.84 7.63 -4.64
CA ASP A 138 3.91 8.84 -3.83
C ASP A 138 5.31 9.04 -3.23
N LYS A 139 5.86 10.24 -3.42
CA LYS A 139 7.23 10.59 -3.00
C LYS A 139 7.44 10.40 -1.50
N THR A 140 6.46 10.75 -0.68
CA THR A 140 6.57 10.60 0.78
C THR A 140 6.76 9.14 1.17
N VAL A 141 5.99 8.22 0.54
CA VAL A 141 6.11 6.78 0.83
C VAL A 141 7.49 6.27 0.43
N VAL A 142 7.96 6.61 -0.78
CA VAL A 142 9.26 6.17 -1.30
C VAL A 142 10.41 6.68 -0.41
N THR A 143 10.37 7.94 0.02
CA THR A 143 11.45 8.53 0.85
C THR A 143 11.52 7.96 2.27
N GLN A 144 10.47 7.29 2.75
CA GLN A 144 10.49 6.59 4.03
C GLN A 144 11.08 5.16 3.93
N CYS A 145 11.29 4.64 2.72
CA CYS A 145 11.93 3.34 2.52
C CYS A 145 13.44 3.44 2.77
N ALA A 146 13.89 2.95 3.93
CA ALA A 146 15.29 3.00 4.33
C ALA A 146 16.19 2.03 3.53
N ASN A 147 15.59 0.97 2.96
CA ASN A 147 16.28 -0.03 2.17
C ASN A 147 15.63 -0.16 0.79
N ASN A 148 16.45 -0.22 -0.24
CA ASN A 148 15.98 -0.25 -1.63
C ASN A 148 16.71 -1.37 -2.39
N ILE A 149 15.93 -2.19 -3.11
CA ILE A 149 16.42 -3.20 -4.05
C ILE A 149 15.95 -2.74 -5.42
N ILE A 150 16.89 -2.38 -6.28
CA ILE A 150 16.62 -1.74 -7.56
C ILE A 150 17.12 -2.66 -8.67
N CYS A 151 16.16 -3.21 -9.40
CA CYS A 151 16.40 -4.02 -10.59
C CYS A 151 16.49 -3.14 -11.84
N HIS A 152 16.66 -3.77 -13.00
CA HIS A 152 16.66 -3.10 -14.28
C HIS A 152 15.46 -2.15 -14.49
N SER A 153 15.69 -0.93 -14.99
CA SER A 153 14.66 0.04 -15.35
C SER A 153 15.06 0.82 -16.60
N LEU A 154 14.16 0.91 -17.57
CA LEU A 154 14.35 1.63 -18.84
C LEU A 154 13.67 3.00 -18.87
N GLU A 155 12.73 3.25 -17.99
CA GLU A 155 11.92 4.47 -17.99
C GLU A 155 12.72 5.68 -17.46
N ASP A 156 12.83 6.74 -18.25
CA ASP A 156 13.61 7.93 -17.91
C ASP A 156 13.12 8.63 -16.62
N LEU A 157 11.80 8.68 -16.41
CA LEU A 157 11.21 9.26 -15.20
C LEU A 157 11.58 8.45 -13.96
N ASP A 158 11.62 7.14 -14.08
CA ASP A 158 12.04 6.27 -12.98
C ASP A 158 13.54 6.43 -12.71
N ARG A 159 14.38 6.57 -13.75
CA ARG A 159 15.81 6.85 -13.58
C ARG A 159 16.08 8.15 -12.86
N GLN A 160 15.36 9.23 -13.18
CA GLN A 160 15.45 10.50 -12.45
C GLN A 160 15.11 10.33 -10.97
N ARG A 161 14.04 9.60 -10.68
CA ARG A 161 13.62 9.32 -9.31
C ARG A 161 14.63 8.42 -8.57
N LEU A 162 15.21 7.45 -9.26
CA LEU A 162 16.24 6.57 -8.72
C LEU A 162 17.54 7.33 -8.44
N ALA A 163 17.89 8.33 -9.25
CA ALA A 163 19.03 9.19 -8.99
C ALA A 163 18.92 9.94 -7.65
N GLU A 164 17.72 10.35 -7.25
CA GLU A 164 17.47 10.94 -5.92
C GLU A 164 17.78 9.94 -4.78
N ILE A 165 17.62 8.63 -5.03
CA ILE A 165 17.79 7.57 -4.02
C ILE A 165 19.25 7.09 -3.99
N VAL A 166 19.80 6.68 -5.13
CA VAL A 166 21.11 6.02 -5.22
C VAL A 166 22.24 6.92 -5.71
N GLY A 167 21.93 8.09 -6.24
CA GLY A 167 22.87 9.00 -6.87
C GLY A 167 22.97 8.82 -8.39
N GLU A 168 23.45 9.83 -9.07
CA GLU A 168 23.51 9.90 -10.54
C GLU A 168 24.36 8.77 -11.15
N GLU A 169 25.48 8.44 -10.52
CA GLU A 169 26.40 7.42 -10.99
C GLU A 169 25.72 6.05 -11.05
N PHE A 170 25.09 5.63 -9.97
CA PHE A 170 24.40 4.34 -9.90
C PHE A 170 23.12 4.32 -10.75
N SER A 171 22.42 5.44 -10.89
CA SER A 171 21.21 5.48 -11.71
C SER A 171 21.48 5.21 -13.20
N ARG A 172 22.68 5.54 -13.68
CA ARG A 172 23.08 5.23 -15.06
C ARG A 172 23.29 3.73 -15.29
N LEU A 173 23.79 3.02 -14.28
CA LEU A 173 24.03 1.58 -14.36
C LEU A 173 22.73 0.76 -14.36
N ILE A 174 21.63 1.31 -13.85
CA ILE A 174 20.36 0.58 -13.69
C ILE A 174 19.78 0.15 -15.04
N GLY A 175 19.99 0.95 -16.10
CA GLY A 175 19.55 0.63 -17.46
C GLY A 175 20.33 -0.52 -18.11
N ASP A 176 21.54 -0.81 -17.61
CA ASP A 176 22.45 -1.82 -18.14
C ASP A 176 22.51 -3.09 -17.26
N LEU A 177 21.74 -3.13 -16.16
CA LEU A 177 21.73 -4.28 -15.26
C LEU A 177 21.23 -5.53 -15.98
N PRO A 178 21.99 -6.63 -15.98
CA PRO A 178 21.52 -7.91 -16.49
C PRO A 178 20.33 -8.45 -15.70
N GLN A 179 19.59 -9.38 -16.33
CA GLN A 179 18.50 -10.07 -15.65
C GLN A 179 19.02 -10.82 -14.42
N GLY A 180 18.38 -10.63 -13.28
CA GLY A 180 18.72 -11.26 -12.00
C GLY A 180 19.75 -10.46 -11.17
N GLU A 181 20.24 -9.33 -11.68
CA GLU A 181 21.10 -8.41 -10.93
C GLU A 181 20.28 -7.23 -10.35
N ALA A 182 20.77 -6.68 -9.24
CA ALA A 182 20.16 -5.55 -8.58
C ALA A 182 21.19 -4.67 -7.86
N ILE A 183 20.91 -3.39 -7.78
CA ILE A 183 21.59 -2.47 -6.88
C ILE A 183 20.84 -2.47 -5.55
N VAL A 184 21.54 -2.75 -4.46
CA VAL A 184 20.96 -2.73 -3.12
C VAL A 184 21.55 -1.57 -2.33
N LYS A 185 20.70 -0.71 -1.78
CA LYS A 185 21.08 0.41 -0.93
C LYS A 185 20.23 0.44 0.32
N GLY A 186 20.85 0.62 1.46
CA GLY A 186 20.10 0.83 2.69
C GLY A 186 20.90 0.57 3.96
N THR A 187 20.24 0.84 5.08
CA THR A 187 20.82 0.69 6.43
C THR A 187 20.92 -0.76 6.89
N ALA A 188 20.25 -1.71 6.22
CA ALA A 188 20.35 -3.14 6.50
C ALA A 188 21.63 -3.79 5.94
N LEU A 189 22.34 -3.09 5.05
CA LEU A 189 23.64 -3.52 4.53
C LEU A 189 24.73 -3.13 5.53
N LYS A 190 25.49 -4.12 5.98
CA LYS A 190 26.68 -3.93 6.79
C LYS A 190 27.93 -4.21 5.96
#